data_39e0c7154171df43c87fe66f8c721ff9
#
_entry.id   39e0c7154171df43c87fe66f8c721ff9
#
_cell.length_a   1.000
_cell.length_b   1.000
_cell.length_c   1.000
_cell.angle_alpha   90.00
_cell.angle_beta   90.00
_cell.angle_gamma   90.00
#
_symmetry.space_group_name_H-M   'P 1'
#
loop_
_entity.id
_entity.type
_entity.pdbx_description
1 polymer ?
#
loop_
_entity_poly.entity_id
_entity_poly.type
_entity_poly.pdbx_seq_one_letter_code
_entity_poly.pdbx_strand_id
1 'polypeptide(L)'
;MDLDFICHQLNIDPCCPPKKQKPHRSSDIHVKAISEKVDKLKEARAIKKVYHPEWLANMVAVKKKNWKWRVSVDFIDLNKACPKDHFPVSKIDQLIDATFGQPKMSFLDSFQGYH
;
A
#
# COMPACT_ATOMS: atom_id res chain seq x y z
N MET A 1 4.70 -2.94 14.76
CA MET A 1 3.48 -3.72 15.01
C MET A 1 3.90 -5.18 15.01
N ASP A 2 3.53 -5.93 16.01
CA ASP A 2 3.88 -7.35 16.12
C ASP A 2 3.07 -8.13 15.07
N LEU A 3 3.77 -8.94 14.26
CA LEU A 3 3.13 -9.73 13.20
C LEU A 3 2.19 -10.80 13.76
N ASP A 4 2.38 -11.18 15.02
CA ASP A 4 1.52 -12.14 15.72
C ASP A 4 0.18 -11.53 16.15
N PHE A 5 0.06 -10.19 16.14
CA PHE A 5 -1.16 -9.48 16.49
C PHE A 5 -2.16 -9.38 15.33
N ILE A 6 -1.69 -8.97 14.16
CA ILE A 6 -2.51 -8.91 12.94
C ILE A 6 -1.61 -9.17 11.73
N CYS A 7 -1.90 -10.22 10.98
CA CYS A 7 -1.36 -10.46 9.66
C CYS A 7 -2.49 -10.40 8.63
N HIS A 8 -2.45 -9.43 7.73
CA HIS A 8 -3.43 -9.30 6.68
C HIS A 8 -3.07 -10.24 5.53
N GLN A 9 -3.95 -11.18 5.23
CA GLN A 9 -3.82 -12.02 4.04
C GLN A 9 -4.62 -11.41 2.89
N LEU A 10 -3.98 -11.32 1.72
CA LEU A 10 -4.65 -10.90 0.51
C LEU A 10 -5.61 -12.01 0.06
N ASN A 11 -6.87 -11.66 -0.11
CA ASN A 11 -7.89 -12.55 -0.64
C ASN A 11 -7.83 -12.54 -2.18
N ILE A 12 -6.90 -13.29 -2.76
CA ILE A 12 -6.75 -13.39 -4.21
C ILE A 12 -7.66 -14.50 -4.72
N ASP A 13 -8.44 -14.21 -5.76
CA ASP A 13 -9.26 -15.21 -6.43
C ASP A 13 -8.36 -16.31 -7.05
N PRO A 14 -8.52 -17.57 -6.64
CA PRO A 14 -7.71 -18.69 -7.16
C PRO A 14 -7.86 -18.88 -8.68
N CYS A 15 -8.94 -18.41 -9.27
CA CYS A 15 -9.17 -18.47 -10.71
C CYS A 15 -8.37 -17.42 -11.50
N CYS A 16 -7.81 -16.41 -10.81
CA CYS A 16 -7.01 -15.37 -11.44
C CYS A 16 -5.53 -15.77 -11.49
N PRO A 17 -4.95 -16.03 -12.67
CA PRO A 17 -3.55 -16.39 -12.78
C PRO A 17 -2.64 -15.22 -12.37
N PRO A 18 -1.52 -15.49 -11.68
CA PRO A 18 -0.54 -14.48 -11.32
C PRO A 18 0.00 -13.73 -12.54
N LYS A 19 0.18 -12.44 -12.41
CA LYS A 19 0.63 -11.58 -13.50
C LYS A 19 1.96 -10.91 -13.17
N LYS A 20 2.87 -10.95 -14.14
CA LYS A 20 4.16 -10.26 -14.08
C LYS A 20 4.15 -9.11 -15.09
N GLN A 21 4.10 -7.88 -14.59
CA GLN A 21 4.19 -6.70 -15.44
C GLN A 21 5.56 -6.63 -16.10
N LYS A 22 5.60 -6.26 -17.38
CA LYS A 22 6.86 -5.99 -18.06
C LYS A 22 7.52 -4.76 -17.44
N PRO A 23 8.86 -4.79 -17.21
CA PRO A 23 9.54 -3.64 -16.62
C PRO A 23 9.41 -2.41 -17.53
N HIS A 24 9.05 -1.28 -16.94
CA HIS A 24 9.05 0.00 -17.62
C HIS A 24 10.46 0.58 -17.68
N ARG A 25 10.81 1.19 -18.79
CA ARG A 25 12.03 2.00 -18.88
C ARG A 25 11.86 3.24 -18.00
N SER A 26 12.70 3.38 -16.99
CA SER A 26 12.74 4.55 -16.12
C SER A 26 14.03 5.32 -16.35
N SER A 27 14.00 6.63 -16.21
CA SER A 27 15.23 7.43 -16.24
C SER A 27 16.08 7.12 -15.00
N ASP A 28 17.39 7.36 -15.09
CA ASP A 28 18.35 7.09 -14.01
C ASP A 28 17.97 7.80 -12.70
N ILE A 29 17.36 8.98 -12.80
CA ILE A 29 16.88 9.76 -11.65
C ILE A 29 15.75 9.02 -10.92
N HIS A 30 14.82 8.43 -11.68
CA HIS A 30 13.70 7.64 -11.09
C HIS A 30 14.22 6.35 -10.46
N VAL A 31 15.15 5.66 -11.14
CA VAL A 31 15.79 4.44 -10.60
C VAL A 31 16.47 4.72 -9.27
N LYS A 32 17.21 5.82 -9.18
CA LYS A 32 17.90 6.24 -7.95
C LYS A 32 16.91 6.52 -6.82
N ALA A 33 15.85 7.27 -7.09
CA ALA A 33 14.82 7.58 -6.11
C ALA A 33 14.08 6.32 -5.61
N ILE A 34 13.82 5.36 -6.50
CA ILE A 34 13.22 4.06 -6.14
C ILE A 34 14.19 3.25 -5.27
N SER A 35 15.47 3.15 -5.65
CA SER A 35 16.48 2.42 -4.87
C SER A 35 16.60 2.95 -3.45
N GLU A 36 16.74 4.27 -3.28
CA GLU A 36 16.80 4.89 -1.96
C GLU A 36 15.58 4.57 -1.08
N LYS A 37 14.38 4.54 -1.68
CA LYS A 37 13.16 4.19 -0.93
C LYS A 37 13.13 2.72 -0.56
N VAL A 38 13.52 1.83 -1.47
CA VAL A 38 13.60 0.38 -1.22
C VAL A 38 14.59 0.08 -0.11
N ASP A 39 15.75 0.72 -0.09
CA ASP A 39 16.76 0.50 0.94
C ASP A 39 16.25 0.93 2.32
N LYS A 40 15.59 2.08 2.42
CA LYS A 40 14.92 2.53 3.66
C LYS A 40 13.86 1.54 4.15
N LEU A 41 13.08 0.96 3.24
CA LEU A 41 12.06 -0.03 3.61
C LEU A 41 12.69 -1.36 4.07
N LYS A 42 13.83 -1.75 3.50
CA LYS A 42 14.60 -2.92 3.95
C LYS A 42 15.20 -2.69 5.34
N GLU A 43 15.81 -1.53 5.58
CA GLU A 43 16.33 -1.14 6.88
C GLU A 43 15.25 -1.14 7.97
N ALA A 44 14.06 -0.63 7.63
CA ALA A 44 12.89 -0.66 8.49
C ALA A 44 12.25 -2.06 8.63
N ARG A 45 12.78 -3.09 7.97
CA ARG A 45 12.22 -4.45 7.92
C ARG A 45 10.76 -4.51 7.43
N ALA A 46 10.31 -3.48 6.71
CA ALA A 46 8.96 -3.42 6.15
C ALA A 46 8.80 -4.30 4.90
N ILE A 47 9.91 -4.61 4.22
CA ILE A 47 9.94 -5.49 3.05
C ILE A 47 11.10 -6.47 3.15
N LYS A 48 10.94 -7.63 2.50
CA LYS A 48 11.98 -8.65 2.38
C LYS A 48 12.22 -9.01 0.92
N LYS A 49 13.43 -9.49 0.61
CA LYS A 49 13.75 -10.03 -0.71
C LYS A 49 13.07 -11.38 -0.91
N VAL A 50 12.37 -11.54 -2.02
CA VAL A 50 11.74 -12.80 -2.43
C VAL A 50 12.36 -13.25 -3.74
N TYR A 51 12.65 -14.56 -3.86
CA TYR A 51 13.12 -15.18 -5.09
C TYR A 51 11.94 -15.80 -5.82
N HIS A 52 11.89 -15.62 -7.15
CA HIS A 52 10.85 -16.16 -8.04
C HIS A 52 9.41 -15.76 -7.63
N PRO A 53 9.11 -14.46 -7.49
CA PRO A 53 7.76 -14.03 -7.15
C PRO A 53 6.78 -14.43 -8.28
N GLU A 54 5.57 -14.79 -7.89
CA GLU A 54 4.49 -15.08 -8.83
C GLU A 54 3.90 -13.78 -9.40
N TRP A 55 3.71 -12.79 -8.55
CA TRP A 55 3.23 -11.46 -8.91
C TRP A 55 4.39 -10.48 -9.03
N LEU A 56 4.40 -9.69 -10.10
CA LEU A 56 5.36 -8.59 -10.27
C LEU A 56 4.61 -7.31 -10.68
N ALA A 57 4.83 -6.26 -9.93
CA ALA A 57 4.29 -4.93 -10.20
C ALA A 57 5.40 -3.90 -10.41
N ASN A 58 5.17 -2.95 -11.29
CA ASN A 58 6.11 -1.86 -11.53
C ASN A 58 6.05 -0.83 -10.41
N MET A 59 7.19 -0.21 -10.14
CA MET A 59 7.28 0.95 -9.25
C MET A 59 7.23 2.22 -10.07
N VAL A 60 6.46 3.20 -9.58
CA VAL A 60 6.29 4.52 -10.21
C VAL A 60 6.80 5.59 -9.27
N ALA A 61 7.77 6.38 -9.74
CA ALA A 61 8.30 7.51 -9.00
C ALA A 61 7.71 8.82 -9.54
N VAL A 62 7.07 9.60 -8.68
CA VAL A 62 6.46 10.90 -9.01
C VAL A 62 7.04 11.99 -8.13
N LYS A 63 7.43 13.09 -8.72
CA LYS A 63 7.94 14.26 -8.00
C LYS A 63 6.78 15.08 -7.42
N LYS A 64 6.81 15.31 -6.12
CA LYS A 64 5.82 16.15 -5.43
C LYS A 64 6.14 17.63 -5.65
N LYS A 65 5.17 18.52 -5.36
CA LYS A 65 5.36 19.99 -5.39
C LYS A 65 6.49 20.47 -4.48
N ASN A 66 6.76 19.78 -3.38
CA ASN A 66 7.87 20.07 -2.45
C ASN A 66 9.21 19.42 -2.86
N TRP A 67 9.40 19.06 -4.13
CA TRP A 67 10.59 18.45 -4.71
C TRP A 67 10.95 17.06 -4.19
N LYS A 68 10.23 16.51 -3.22
CA LYS A 68 10.42 15.14 -2.71
C LYS A 68 9.82 14.11 -3.66
N TRP A 69 10.45 12.94 -3.75
CA TRP A 69 9.93 11.83 -4.52
C TRP A 69 8.86 11.05 -3.75
N ARG A 70 7.76 10.74 -4.43
CA ARG A 70 6.81 9.72 -4.01
C ARG A 70 7.05 8.49 -4.87
N VAL A 71 7.31 7.38 -4.23
CA VAL A 71 7.41 6.07 -4.91
C VAL A 71 6.16 5.28 -4.56
N SER A 72 5.49 4.77 -5.56
CA SER A 72 4.27 3.97 -5.45
C SER A 72 4.45 2.67 -6.21
N VAL A 73 3.71 1.63 -5.85
CA VAL A 73 3.67 0.35 -6.57
C VAL A 73 2.36 0.27 -7.33
N ASP A 74 2.41 -0.18 -8.58
CA ASP A 74 1.23 -0.34 -9.42
C ASP A 74 0.56 -1.70 -9.13
N PHE A 75 -0.42 -1.70 -8.24
CA PHE A 75 -1.19 -2.88 -7.89
C PHE A 75 -2.44 -3.10 -8.74
N ILE A 76 -2.56 -2.46 -9.92
CA ILE A 76 -3.76 -2.58 -10.77
C ILE A 76 -4.12 -4.04 -11.07
N ASP A 77 -3.15 -4.86 -11.44
CA ASP A 77 -3.40 -6.27 -11.77
C ASP A 77 -3.75 -7.09 -10.53
N LEU A 78 -3.10 -6.84 -9.40
CA LEU A 78 -3.40 -7.50 -8.13
C LEU A 78 -4.79 -7.11 -7.61
N ASN A 79 -5.15 -5.83 -7.70
CA ASN A 79 -6.47 -5.33 -7.29
C ASN A 79 -7.61 -5.91 -8.15
N LYS A 80 -7.34 -6.26 -9.41
CA LYS A 80 -8.33 -6.96 -10.25
C LYS A 80 -8.54 -8.40 -9.84
N ALA A 81 -7.52 -9.04 -9.28
CA ALA A 81 -7.56 -10.42 -8.81
C ALA A 81 -8.12 -10.54 -7.38
N CYS A 82 -8.20 -9.44 -6.64
CA CYS A 82 -8.82 -9.41 -5.32
C CYS A 82 -10.29 -9.02 -5.44
N PRO A 83 -11.23 -9.80 -4.90
CA PRO A 83 -12.62 -9.38 -4.80
C PRO A 83 -12.71 -8.09 -3.98
N LYS A 84 -13.62 -7.20 -4.40
CA LYS A 84 -13.86 -5.96 -3.67
C LYS A 84 -14.35 -6.26 -2.27
N ASP A 85 -13.82 -5.55 -1.30
CA ASP A 85 -14.35 -5.56 0.05
C ASP A 85 -15.79 -5.01 0.01
N HIS A 86 -16.72 -5.77 0.58
CA HIS A 86 -18.12 -5.38 0.69
C HIS A 86 -18.39 -4.45 1.87
N PHE A 87 -17.34 -4.18 2.70
CA PHE A 87 -17.46 -3.23 3.82
C PHE A 87 -17.51 -1.80 3.26
N PRO A 88 -18.65 -1.12 3.35
CA PRO A 88 -18.73 0.27 2.92
C PRO A 88 -17.85 1.14 3.84
N VAL A 89 -17.11 2.06 3.24
CA VAL A 89 -16.44 3.11 4.00
C VAL A 89 -17.50 3.89 4.77
N SER A 90 -17.32 4.05 6.08
CA SER A 90 -18.24 4.82 6.92
C SER A 90 -18.42 6.23 6.37
N LYS A 91 -19.67 6.65 6.21
CA LYS A 91 -19.97 8.02 5.77
C LYS A 91 -19.62 8.99 6.91
N ILE A 92 -18.99 10.11 6.58
CA ILE A 92 -18.58 11.13 7.56
C ILE A 92 -19.78 11.58 8.40
N ASP A 93 -20.93 11.81 7.77
CA ASP A 93 -22.16 12.22 8.46
C ASP A 93 -22.60 11.21 9.54
N GLN A 94 -22.52 9.91 9.24
CA GLN A 94 -22.83 8.84 10.21
C GLN A 94 -21.84 8.81 11.38
N LEU A 95 -20.56 9.14 11.13
CA LEU A 95 -19.56 9.26 12.19
C LEU A 95 -19.83 10.44 13.09
N ILE A 96 -20.23 11.58 12.51
CA ILE A 96 -20.61 12.79 13.27
C ILE A 96 -21.83 12.51 14.11
N ASP A 97 -22.87 11.90 13.55
CA ASP A 97 -24.10 11.55 14.28
C ASP A 97 -23.80 10.57 15.42
N ALA A 98 -22.94 9.56 15.20
CA ALA A 98 -22.55 8.61 16.23
C ALA A 98 -21.74 9.23 17.39
N THR A 99 -21.07 10.36 17.14
CA THR A 99 -20.29 11.08 18.16
C THR A 99 -21.09 12.19 18.85
N PHE A 100 -22.26 12.53 18.32
CA PHE A 100 -23.08 13.60 18.86
C PHE A 100 -23.55 13.29 20.30
N GLY A 101 -23.41 14.27 21.17
CA GLY A 101 -23.80 14.15 22.58
C GLY A 101 -22.79 13.43 23.49
N GLN A 102 -21.67 12.97 22.95
CA GLN A 102 -20.61 12.34 23.78
C GLN A 102 -19.74 13.42 24.45
N PRO A 103 -19.58 13.38 25.79
CA PRO A 103 -18.82 14.39 26.53
C PRO A 103 -17.31 14.32 26.30
N LYS A 104 -16.82 13.20 25.77
CA LYS A 104 -15.40 12.98 25.47
C LYS A 104 -15.25 12.15 24.21
N MET A 105 -14.28 12.54 23.39
CA MET A 105 -13.89 11.80 22.17
C MET A 105 -12.38 11.55 22.20
N SER A 106 -11.95 10.37 21.76
CA SER A 106 -10.55 10.07 21.50
C SER A 106 -10.37 9.82 20.00
N PHE A 107 -9.31 10.41 19.45
CA PHE A 107 -8.94 10.23 18.06
C PHE A 107 -7.71 9.32 17.99
N LEU A 108 -7.82 8.23 17.25
CA LEU A 108 -6.70 7.35 16.96
C LEU A 108 -6.36 7.50 15.47
N ASP A 109 -5.18 8.03 15.20
CA ASP A 109 -4.64 8.08 13.84
C ASP A 109 -3.54 7.03 13.70
N SER A 110 -3.62 6.22 12.66
CA SER A 110 -2.59 5.22 12.37
C SER A 110 -1.45 5.88 11.59
N PHE A 111 -0.37 6.21 12.28
CA PHE A 111 0.83 6.71 11.64
C PHE A 111 1.37 5.67 10.64
N GLN A 112 1.36 6.02 9.36
CA GLN A 112 1.78 5.14 8.26
C GLN A 112 0.93 3.86 8.09
N GLY A 113 -0.38 3.94 8.33
CA GLY A 113 -1.28 2.79 8.29
C GLY A 113 -1.45 2.09 6.93
N TYR A 114 -0.90 2.65 5.85
CA TYR A 114 -0.91 2.08 4.50
C TYR A 114 0.53 1.95 3.97
N HIS A 115 1.27 1.04 4.55
CA HIS A 115 2.60 0.62 4.06
C HIS A 115 2.59 -0.83 3.66
#